data_881e945251840805f9dca0ec8dbbe4d8
#
_entry.id   881e945251840805f9dca0ec8dbbe4d8
#
_cell.length_a   1.000
_cell.length_b   1.000
_cell.length_c   1.000
_cell.angle_alpha   90.00
_cell.angle_beta   90.00
_cell.angle_gamma   90.00
#
_symmetry.space_group_name_H-M   'P 1'
#
loop_
_entity.id
_entity.type
_entity.pdbx_description
1 polymer ?
#
loop_
_entity_poly.entity_id
_entity_poly.type
_entity_poly.pdbx_seq_one_letter_code
_entity_poly.pdbx_strand_id
1 'polypeptide(L)'
;AAFQGPSHAVVDGVEMHHQLVGRRRVATAVPQENLQEAALVTGVQAFGVTSLQALMEHLQKKKLLLPADAAEMAQSMSPVLAGGDFAEVQGQQGAKRALEIAAAGKHNVLLSGPPGTGKTMLARRLPSILPTLTPEEALEVTRIYSIAGLLPREAGLVQQRPFRQPHHTISMAGLVG
;
A
#
# COMPACT_ATOMS: atom_id res chain seq x y z
N ALA A 1 -22.74 -28.34 -8.84
CA ALA A 1 -21.48 -28.21 -8.15
C ALA A 1 -20.49 -27.48 -9.05
N ALA A 2 -20.31 -26.20 -8.84
CA ALA A 2 -19.37 -25.38 -9.59
C ALA A 2 -17.94 -25.73 -9.12
N PHE A 3 -17.14 -26.23 -10.03
CA PHE A 3 -15.72 -26.44 -9.86
C PHE A 3 -15.06 -25.06 -9.94
N GLN A 4 -14.77 -24.45 -8.80
CA GLN A 4 -13.89 -23.29 -8.74
C GLN A 4 -12.46 -23.80 -8.90
N GLY A 5 -11.87 -23.57 -10.06
CA GLY A 5 -10.50 -23.86 -10.37
C GLY A 5 -9.54 -22.98 -9.55
N PRO A 6 -8.30 -23.42 -9.34
CA PRO A 6 -7.31 -22.72 -8.53
C PRO A 6 -6.89 -21.41 -9.22
N SER A 7 -6.78 -20.38 -8.43
CA SER A 7 -6.26 -19.08 -8.86
C SER A 7 -4.75 -19.02 -8.62
N HIS A 8 -4.10 -18.36 -9.25
CA HIS A 8 -2.90 -18.08 -10.02
C HIS A 8 -1.80 -17.23 -9.34
N ALA A 9 -0.55 -17.65 -9.28
CA ALA A 9 0.64 -16.91 -8.86
C ALA A 9 1.56 -16.60 -10.05
N VAL A 10 2.09 -15.41 -10.20
CA VAL A 10 2.90 -15.05 -11.37
C VAL A 10 4.37 -14.89 -11.00
N VAL A 11 5.22 -15.78 -11.49
CA VAL A 11 6.68 -15.58 -11.58
C VAL A 11 7.01 -15.53 -13.06
N ASP A 12 7.33 -14.35 -13.60
CA ASP A 12 7.54 -14.17 -15.03
C ASP A 12 6.46 -14.83 -15.91
N GLY A 13 5.19 -14.65 -15.48
CA GLY A 13 4.02 -15.23 -16.15
C GLY A 13 3.59 -16.62 -15.66
N VAL A 14 4.15 -17.15 -14.57
CA VAL A 14 3.75 -18.46 -14.00
C VAL A 14 3.20 -18.27 -12.58
N GLU A 15 1.98 -18.72 -12.36
CA GLU A 15 1.30 -18.72 -11.06
C GLU A 15 1.25 -20.12 -10.43
N MET A 16 1.45 -20.24 -9.10
CA MET A 16 1.34 -21.52 -8.41
C MET A 16 0.71 -21.41 -7.01
N HIS A 17 -0.33 -22.21 -6.76
CA HIS A 17 -0.94 -22.40 -5.44
C HIS A 17 -0.71 -23.79 -4.89
N HIS A 18 -0.34 -23.90 -3.62
CA HIS A 18 -0.26 -25.15 -2.92
C HIS A 18 -1.17 -25.12 -1.68
N GLN A 19 -2.13 -26.02 -1.61
CA GLN A 19 -3.07 -26.15 -0.50
C GLN A 19 -2.54 -27.14 0.54
N LEU A 20 -2.27 -26.68 1.76
CA LEU A 20 -1.95 -27.54 2.90
C LEU A 20 -3.20 -27.81 3.74
N VAL A 21 -3.50 -29.07 3.95
CA VAL A 21 -4.66 -29.58 4.69
C VAL A 21 -4.50 -29.34 6.19
N GLY A 22 -5.46 -28.60 6.80
CA GLY A 22 -5.53 -28.53 8.26
C GLY A 22 -6.06 -27.21 8.86
N ARG A 23 -5.78 -26.09 8.29
CA ARG A 23 -6.45 -24.78 8.38
C ARG A 23 -6.11 -24.13 7.07
N ARG A 24 -7.10 -23.77 6.28
CA ARG A 24 -6.94 -23.27 4.90
C ARG A 24 -6.04 -22.03 4.82
N ARG A 25 -4.73 -22.21 4.97
CA ARG A 25 -3.76 -21.23 4.56
C ARG A 25 -3.33 -21.58 3.14
N VAL A 26 -3.54 -20.68 2.23
CA VAL A 26 -3.06 -20.82 0.86
C VAL A 26 -1.57 -20.52 0.86
N ALA A 27 -0.74 -21.52 0.53
CA ALA A 27 0.69 -21.29 0.33
C ALA A 27 0.91 -20.73 -1.08
N THR A 28 1.55 -19.59 -1.19
CA THR A 28 1.78 -18.90 -2.46
C THR A 28 3.27 -18.61 -2.62
N ALA A 29 3.83 -19.04 -3.73
CA ALA A 29 5.19 -18.66 -4.12
C ALA A 29 5.14 -17.43 -5.02
N VAL A 30 5.88 -16.39 -4.67
CA VAL A 30 5.93 -15.12 -5.39
C VAL A 30 7.37 -14.69 -5.63
N PRO A 31 7.64 -13.86 -6.63
CA PRO A 31 8.95 -13.23 -6.76
C PRO A 31 9.36 -12.54 -5.46
N GLN A 32 10.66 -12.54 -5.16
CA GLN A 32 11.19 -11.92 -3.94
C GLN A 32 10.76 -10.45 -3.80
N GLU A 33 10.59 -9.76 -4.92
CA GLU A 33 10.16 -8.36 -4.99
C GLU A 33 8.72 -8.17 -4.50
N ASN A 34 7.84 -9.15 -4.70
CA ASN A 34 6.42 -9.11 -4.34
C ASN A 34 6.13 -9.79 -3.00
N LEU A 35 7.17 -10.30 -2.31
CA LEU A 35 7.01 -11.04 -1.07
C LEU A 35 6.32 -10.22 0.03
N GLN A 36 6.67 -8.94 0.13
CA GLN A 36 6.10 -8.02 1.12
C GLN A 36 4.59 -7.85 0.95
N GLU A 37 4.14 -7.63 -0.28
CA GLU A 37 2.71 -7.48 -0.59
C GLU A 37 1.94 -8.78 -0.31
N ALA A 38 2.49 -9.92 -0.72
CA ALA A 38 1.87 -11.22 -0.54
C ALA A 38 1.78 -11.66 0.92
N ALA A 39 2.79 -11.31 1.74
CA ALA A 39 2.83 -11.67 3.16
C ALA A 39 1.75 -10.96 4.00
N LEU A 40 1.28 -9.80 3.55
CA LEU A 40 0.27 -9.01 4.26
C LEU A 40 -1.16 -9.47 3.97
N VAL A 41 -1.35 -10.38 3.00
CA VAL A 41 -2.68 -10.93 2.70
C VAL A 41 -3.06 -11.95 3.77
N THR A 42 -4.13 -11.66 4.51
CA THR A 42 -4.64 -12.57 5.55
C THR A 42 -5.03 -13.93 4.98
N GLY A 43 -4.53 -15.00 5.62
CA GLY A 43 -4.81 -16.37 5.18
C GLY A 43 -3.86 -16.92 4.10
N VAL A 44 -2.92 -16.12 3.64
CA VAL A 44 -1.87 -16.54 2.71
C VAL A 44 -0.56 -16.76 3.46
N GLN A 45 0.16 -17.80 3.08
CA GLN A 45 1.53 -18.06 3.51
C GLN A 45 2.45 -17.82 2.31
N ALA A 46 3.11 -16.67 2.28
CA ALA A 46 3.92 -16.25 1.15
C ALA A 46 5.36 -16.77 1.27
N PHE A 47 5.91 -17.26 0.15
CA PHE A 47 7.28 -17.72 0.02
C PHE A 47 7.97 -16.90 -1.09
N GLY A 48 9.05 -16.18 -0.73
CA GLY A 48 9.83 -15.43 -1.70
C GLY A 48 10.73 -16.36 -2.54
N VAL A 49 10.65 -16.21 -3.84
CA VAL A 49 11.39 -17.02 -4.80
C VAL A 49 12.29 -16.12 -5.64
N THR A 50 13.57 -16.44 -5.69
CA THR A 50 14.56 -15.70 -6.48
C THR A 50 14.77 -16.30 -7.88
N SER A 51 14.39 -17.56 -8.09
CA SER A 51 14.53 -18.26 -9.37
C SER A 51 13.58 -19.47 -9.43
N LEU A 52 13.28 -19.90 -10.65
CA LEU A 52 12.51 -21.13 -10.88
C LEU A 52 13.21 -22.36 -10.28
N GLN A 53 14.53 -22.39 -10.30
CA GLN A 53 15.29 -23.49 -9.68
C GLN A 53 15.06 -23.54 -8.17
N ALA A 54 15.08 -22.38 -7.47
CA ALA A 54 14.81 -22.32 -6.04
C ALA A 54 13.41 -22.83 -5.69
N LEU A 55 12.42 -22.50 -6.53
CA LEU A 55 11.06 -23.02 -6.39
C LEU A 55 11.01 -24.55 -6.57
N MET A 56 11.67 -25.08 -7.58
CA MET A 56 11.73 -26.53 -7.82
C MET A 56 12.41 -27.28 -6.66
N GLU A 57 13.49 -26.73 -6.12
CA GLU A 57 14.20 -27.31 -4.96
C GLU A 57 13.30 -27.31 -3.71
N HIS A 58 12.52 -26.24 -3.50
CA HIS A 58 11.54 -26.16 -2.42
C HIS A 58 10.44 -27.21 -2.57
N LEU A 59 9.84 -27.33 -3.75
CA LEU A 59 8.79 -28.33 -4.03
C LEU A 59 9.30 -29.76 -3.92
N GLN A 60 10.57 -30.00 -4.31
CA GLN A 60 11.22 -31.30 -4.15
C GLN A 60 11.72 -31.57 -2.72
N LYS A 61 11.48 -30.63 -1.78
CA LYS A 61 11.95 -30.71 -0.39
C LYS A 61 13.47 -30.80 -0.23
N LYS A 62 14.24 -30.40 -1.25
CA LYS A 62 15.70 -30.36 -1.21
C LYS A 62 16.19 -29.16 -0.42
N LYS A 63 15.56 -28.00 -0.65
CA LYS A 63 15.85 -26.74 0.04
C LYS A 63 14.53 -26.05 0.38
N LEU A 64 14.19 -26.02 1.66
CA LEU A 64 12.95 -25.40 2.09
C LEU A 64 13.11 -23.87 2.17
N LEU A 65 12.22 -23.14 1.53
CA LEU A 65 12.05 -21.71 1.72
C LEU A 65 11.28 -21.47 3.02
N LEU A 66 11.66 -20.43 3.74
CA LEU A 66 10.91 -20.00 4.92
C LEU A 66 9.75 -19.08 4.48
N PRO A 67 8.57 -19.24 5.07
CA PRO A 67 7.47 -18.33 4.82
C PRO A 67 7.79 -16.94 5.37
N ALA A 68 7.34 -15.91 4.68
CA ALA A 68 7.46 -14.55 5.17
C ALA A 68 6.61 -14.34 6.43
N ASP A 69 7.18 -13.65 7.42
CA ASP A 69 6.44 -13.21 8.59
C ASP A 69 5.78 -11.85 8.31
N ALA A 70 4.46 -11.82 8.32
CA ALA A 70 3.69 -10.60 8.09
C ALA A 70 4.01 -9.51 9.14
N ALA A 71 4.34 -9.89 10.37
CA ALA A 71 4.66 -8.94 11.44
C ALA A 71 6.03 -8.26 11.22
N GLU A 72 7.04 -9.03 10.81
CA GLU A 72 8.36 -8.47 10.46
C GLU A 72 8.27 -7.56 9.23
N MET A 73 7.51 -7.98 8.21
CA MET A 73 7.31 -7.20 7.00
C MET A 73 6.57 -5.89 7.28
N ALA A 74 5.55 -5.89 8.12
CA ALA A 74 4.84 -4.67 8.51
C ALA A 74 5.72 -3.68 9.28
N GLN A 75 6.66 -4.16 10.09
CA GLN A 75 7.59 -3.30 10.87
C GLN A 75 8.71 -2.69 10.01
N SER A 76 9.13 -3.37 8.95
CA SER A 76 10.20 -2.87 8.07
C SER A 76 9.76 -1.73 7.15
N MET A 77 8.46 -1.42 7.11
CA MET A 77 7.89 -0.43 6.22
C MET A 77 7.88 0.95 6.88
N SER A 78 8.88 1.78 6.56
CA SER A 78 8.86 3.18 6.95
C SER A 78 7.90 3.97 6.06
N PRO A 79 6.98 4.75 6.63
CA PRO A 79 6.12 5.61 5.84
C PRO A 79 6.97 6.69 5.15
N VAL A 80 7.04 6.67 3.83
CA VAL A 80 7.64 7.78 3.07
C VAL A 80 6.65 8.92 3.05
N LEU A 81 6.89 9.96 3.85
CA LEU A 81 6.09 11.19 3.87
C LEU A 81 6.34 11.98 2.58
N ALA A 82 5.61 11.68 1.52
CA ALA A 82 5.76 12.34 0.22
C ALA A 82 5.48 13.85 0.24
N GLY A 83 4.85 14.38 1.30
CA GLY A 83 4.45 15.80 1.44
C GLY A 83 5.16 16.56 2.57
N GLY A 84 6.05 15.93 3.31
CA GLY A 84 6.63 16.47 4.56
C GLY A 84 5.69 16.34 5.76
N ASP A 85 6.23 16.59 6.96
CA ASP A 85 5.48 16.49 8.20
C ASP A 85 4.73 17.81 8.49
N PHE A 86 3.50 17.68 8.98
CA PHE A 86 2.69 18.82 9.42
C PHE A 86 3.33 19.56 10.60
N ALA A 87 4.12 18.88 11.40
CA ALA A 87 4.90 19.45 12.51
C ALA A 87 5.94 20.49 12.03
N GLU A 88 6.45 20.37 10.80
CA GLU A 88 7.42 21.32 10.22
C GLU A 88 6.81 22.69 9.92
N VAL A 89 5.49 22.82 9.89
CA VAL A 89 4.81 24.08 9.61
C VAL A 89 4.98 25.03 10.78
N GLN A 90 5.69 26.12 10.54
CA GLN A 90 5.88 27.18 11.53
C GLN A 90 4.75 28.22 11.44
N GLY A 91 4.30 28.67 12.60
CA GLY A 91 3.22 29.66 12.66
C GLY A 91 1.85 29.12 12.25
N GLN A 92 0.97 29.97 11.79
CA GLN A 92 -0.37 29.68 11.26
C GLN A 92 -1.26 28.82 12.20
N GLN A 93 -1.21 29.07 13.50
CA GLN A 93 -1.88 28.25 14.53
C GLN A 93 -3.38 28.05 14.26
N GLY A 94 -4.08 29.08 13.78
CA GLY A 94 -5.50 28.98 13.43
C GLY A 94 -5.77 27.99 12.28
N ALA A 95 -4.97 28.06 11.22
CA ALA A 95 -5.07 27.14 10.09
C ALA A 95 -4.69 25.71 10.47
N LYS A 96 -3.63 25.54 11.27
CA LYS A 96 -3.23 24.24 11.82
C LYS A 96 -4.37 23.61 12.61
N ARG A 97 -4.93 24.36 13.55
CA ARG A 97 -6.04 23.85 14.38
C ARG A 97 -7.27 23.48 13.57
N ALA A 98 -7.61 24.28 12.57
CA ALA A 98 -8.73 23.98 11.67
C ALA A 98 -8.49 22.69 10.87
N LEU A 99 -7.26 22.46 10.39
CA LEU A 99 -6.90 21.25 9.66
C LEU A 99 -6.87 20.01 10.56
N GLU A 100 -6.41 20.12 11.81
CA GLU A 100 -6.49 19.03 12.81
C GLU A 100 -7.94 18.60 13.06
N ILE A 101 -8.84 19.57 13.26
CA ILE A 101 -10.28 19.29 13.47
C ILE A 101 -10.87 18.64 12.22
N ALA A 102 -10.52 19.15 11.04
CA ALA A 102 -10.99 18.59 9.78
C ALA A 102 -10.49 17.17 9.56
N ALA A 103 -9.22 16.90 9.85
CA ALA A 103 -8.63 15.58 9.75
C ALA A 103 -9.31 14.57 10.69
N ALA A 104 -9.53 14.97 11.95
CA ALA A 104 -10.21 14.12 12.95
C ALA A 104 -11.69 13.85 12.59
N GLY A 105 -12.37 14.86 12.04
CA GLY A 105 -13.78 14.78 11.69
C GLY A 105 -14.07 14.30 10.25
N LYS A 106 -13.04 14.01 9.45
CA LYS A 106 -13.17 13.69 8.01
C LYS A 106 -13.92 14.77 7.23
N HIS A 107 -13.68 16.05 7.57
CA HIS A 107 -14.35 17.18 6.94
C HIS A 107 -13.63 17.64 5.68
N ASN A 108 -14.41 18.10 4.70
CA ASN A 108 -13.86 18.84 3.56
C ASN A 108 -13.36 20.21 4.02
N VAL A 109 -12.25 20.67 3.42
CA VAL A 109 -11.61 21.94 3.79
C VAL A 109 -11.45 22.83 2.56
N LEU A 110 -11.83 24.08 2.72
CA LEU A 110 -11.54 25.14 1.76
C LEU A 110 -10.48 26.09 2.34
N LEU A 111 -9.32 26.17 1.69
CA LEU A 111 -8.25 27.12 2.03
C LEU A 111 -8.33 28.33 1.10
N SER A 112 -8.74 29.49 1.62
CA SER A 112 -8.82 30.76 0.90
C SER A 112 -7.79 31.75 1.43
N GLY A 113 -7.29 32.63 0.58
CA GLY A 113 -6.33 33.68 0.95
C GLY A 113 -5.42 34.08 -0.20
N PRO A 114 -4.58 35.13 -0.04
CA PRO A 114 -3.68 35.63 -1.07
C PRO A 114 -2.62 34.58 -1.49
N PRO A 115 -2.00 34.73 -2.67
CA PRO A 115 -0.88 33.88 -3.05
C PRO A 115 0.28 34.01 -2.07
N GLY A 116 1.06 32.93 -1.93
CA GLY A 116 2.22 32.90 -1.00
C GLY A 116 1.89 32.62 0.46
N THR A 117 0.64 32.52 0.88
CA THR A 117 0.27 32.27 2.29
C THR A 117 0.40 30.80 2.74
N GLY A 118 1.03 29.92 1.97
CA GLY A 118 1.31 28.55 2.35
C GLY A 118 0.13 27.55 2.24
N LYS A 119 -0.99 27.92 1.59
CA LYS A 119 -2.17 27.04 1.43
C LYS A 119 -1.81 25.67 0.84
N THR A 120 -1.08 25.68 -0.26
CA THR A 120 -0.65 24.42 -0.93
C THR A 120 0.31 23.61 -0.06
N MET A 121 1.17 24.29 0.70
CA MET A 121 2.09 23.65 1.65
C MET A 121 1.32 22.93 2.76
N LEU A 122 0.32 23.60 3.34
CA LEU A 122 -0.56 23.01 4.36
C LEU A 122 -1.35 21.82 3.80
N ALA A 123 -1.92 21.97 2.60
CA ALA A 123 -2.68 20.90 1.96
C ALA A 123 -1.83 19.65 1.69
N ARG A 124 -0.59 19.83 1.22
CA ARG A 124 0.35 18.71 0.96
C ARG A 124 0.75 17.95 2.22
N ARG A 125 0.78 18.63 3.37
CA ARG A 125 1.13 18.04 4.66
C ARG A 125 -0.06 17.43 5.41
N LEU A 126 -1.28 17.68 4.94
CA LEU A 126 -2.49 17.13 5.57
C LEU A 126 -2.46 15.60 5.72
N PRO A 127 -1.94 14.80 4.77
CA PRO A 127 -1.85 13.34 4.95
C PRO A 127 -1.07 12.89 6.19
N SER A 128 -0.10 13.68 6.68
CA SER A 128 0.70 13.32 7.84
C SER A 128 -0.08 13.34 9.16
N ILE A 129 -1.21 14.06 9.21
CA ILE A 129 -2.10 14.12 10.39
C ILE A 129 -3.39 13.34 10.20
N LEU A 130 -3.61 12.72 9.03
CA LEU A 130 -4.75 11.83 8.83
C LEU A 130 -4.50 10.48 9.52
N PRO A 131 -5.56 9.80 9.98
CA PRO A 131 -5.43 8.43 10.46
C PRO A 131 -4.77 7.53 9.42
N THR A 132 -3.91 6.62 9.88
CA THR A 132 -3.30 5.59 9.02
C THR A 132 -4.39 4.77 8.31
N LEU A 133 -4.03 4.23 7.15
CA LEU A 133 -4.91 3.31 6.45
C LEU A 133 -5.10 2.03 7.27
N THR A 134 -6.30 1.46 7.26
CA THR A 134 -6.49 0.09 7.75
C THR A 134 -5.74 -0.88 6.81
N PRO A 135 -5.42 -2.11 7.25
CA PRO A 135 -4.76 -3.09 6.38
C PRO A 135 -5.53 -3.33 5.07
N GLU A 136 -6.85 -3.35 5.12
CA GLU A 136 -7.72 -3.53 3.96
C GLU A 136 -7.65 -2.33 3.01
N GLU A 137 -7.77 -1.10 3.55
CA GLU A 137 -7.61 0.14 2.78
C GLU A 137 -6.22 0.23 2.14
N ALA A 138 -5.18 -0.17 2.88
CA ALA A 138 -3.80 -0.14 2.42
C ALA A 138 -3.58 -1.11 1.24
N LEU A 139 -4.14 -2.33 1.32
CA LEU A 139 -4.10 -3.31 0.22
C LEU A 139 -4.83 -2.79 -1.02
N GLU A 140 -6.01 -2.21 -0.85
CA GLU A 140 -6.79 -1.66 -1.97
C GLU A 140 -6.04 -0.52 -2.67
N VAL A 141 -5.50 0.43 -1.90
CA VAL A 141 -4.70 1.54 -2.45
C VAL A 141 -3.45 1.02 -3.15
N THR A 142 -2.74 0.07 -2.55
CA THR A 142 -1.54 -0.54 -3.14
C THR A 142 -1.87 -1.21 -4.46
N ARG A 143 -2.97 -1.96 -4.52
CA ARG A 143 -3.44 -2.60 -5.76
C ARG A 143 -3.72 -1.58 -6.86
N ILE A 144 -4.40 -0.48 -6.54
CA ILE A 144 -4.69 0.59 -7.51
C ILE A 144 -3.40 1.21 -8.03
N TYR A 145 -2.44 1.49 -7.13
CA TYR A 145 -1.15 2.08 -7.50
C TYR A 145 -0.28 1.13 -8.33
N SER A 146 -0.32 -0.16 -8.02
CA SER A 146 0.36 -1.20 -8.79
C SER A 146 -0.18 -1.29 -10.22
N ILE A 147 -1.51 -1.38 -10.37
CA ILE A 147 -2.16 -1.42 -11.70
C ILE A 147 -1.87 -0.14 -12.50
N ALA A 148 -1.83 1.01 -11.84
CA ALA A 148 -1.53 2.29 -12.47
C ALA A 148 -0.02 2.48 -12.79
N GLY A 149 0.85 1.55 -12.39
CA GLY A 149 2.30 1.66 -12.56
C GLY A 149 2.93 2.80 -11.72
N LEU A 150 2.24 3.22 -10.67
CA LEU A 150 2.67 4.33 -9.79
C LEU A 150 3.38 3.84 -8.53
N LEU A 151 3.41 2.54 -8.28
CA LEU A 151 4.09 1.95 -7.14
C LEU A 151 5.59 1.81 -7.45
N PRO A 152 6.48 2.39 -6.64
CA PRO A 152 7.92 2.14 -6.77
C PRO A 152 8.23 0.65 -6.58
N ARG A 153 9.19 0.11 -7.31
CA ARG A 153 9.54 -1.33 -7.28
C ARG A 153 9.94 -1.86 -5.90
N GLU A 154 10.41 -0.97 -5.03
CA GLU A 154 10.83 -1.30 -3.66
C GLU A 154 9.77 -0.88 -2.62
N ALA A 155 8.66 -0.28 -3.04
CA ALA A 155 7.59 0.10 -2.13
C ALA A 155 6.71 -1.11 -1.87
N GLY A 156 6.69 -1.56 -0.65
CA GLY A 156 5.69 -2.50 -0.18
C GLY A 156 4.29 -1.87 -0.11
N LEU A 157 3.55 -2.15 0.96
CA LEU A 157 2.20 -1.62 1.14
C LEU A 157 2.18 -0.10 1.30
N VAL A 158 1.25 0.56 0.60
CA VAL A 158 0.99 2.01 0.80
C VAL A 158 0.28 2.20 2.13
N GLN A 159 1.01 2.65 3.15
CA GLN A 159 0.48 2.85 4.50
C GLN A 159 -0.10 4.23 4.72
N GLN A 160 0.36 5.22 3.97
CA GLN A 160 -0.08 6.60 4.10
C GLN A 160 -1.15 6.93 3.07
N ARG A 161 -2.12 7.76 3.48
CA ARG A 161 -3.15 8.26 2.58
C ARG A 161 -2.50 9.09 1.46
N PRO A 162 -2.68 8.71 0.18
CA PRO A 162 -2.04 9.40 -0.91
C PRO A 162 -2.62 10.80 -1.11
N PHE A 163 -1.73 11.77 -1.35
CA PHE A 163 -2.13 13.11 -1.72
C PHE A 163 -2.06 13.27 -3.25
N ARG A 164 -3.17 13.67 -3.85
CA ARG A 164 -3.23 13.97 -5.29
C ARG A 164 -3.49 15.45 -5.49
N GLN A 165 -2.72 16.07 -6.37
CA GLN A 165 -2.88 17.46 -6.76
C GLN A 165 -3.28 17.50 -8.24
N PRO A 166 -4.59 17.46 -8.54
CA PRO A 166 -5.03 17.56 -9.92
C PRO A 166 -4.72 18.93 -10.50
N HIS A 167 -4.46 18.97 -11.81
CA HIS A 167 -4.26 20.23 -12.53
C HIS A 167 -5.56 21.04 -12.54
N HIS A 168 -5.48 22.37 -12.57
CA HIS A 168 -6.67 23.25 -12.56
C HIS A 168 -7.58 23.07 -13.79
N THR A 169 -7.09 22.43 -14.84
CA THR A 169 -7.88 22.10 -16.05
C THR A 169 -8.55 20.72 -16.00
N ILE A 170 -8.46 20.02 -14.88
CA ILE A 170 -9.06 18.69 -14.76
C ILE A 170 -10.59 18.77 -14.92
N SER A 171 -11.17 17.84 -15.64
CA SER A 171 -12.62 17.73 -15.76
C SER A 171 -13.27 17.30 -14.45
N MET A 172 -14.54 17.57 -14.27
CA MET A 172 -15.31 17.07 -13.10
C MET A 172 -15.24 15.54 -13.00
N ALA A 173 -15.30 14.82 -14.12
CA ALA A 173 -15.13 13.37 -14.15
C ALA A 173 -13.75 12.93 -13.66
N GLY A 174 -12.69 13.66 -13.99
CA GLY A 174 -11.35 13.35 -13.49
C GLY A 174 -11.14 13.71 -12.01
N LEU A 175 -12.02 14.54 -11.43
CA LEU A 175 -11.96 14.93 -10.03
C LEU A 175 -12.75 13.95 -9.13
N VAL A 176 -13.85 13.44 -9.62
CA VAL A 176 -14.80 12.62 -8.83
C VAL A 176 -14.66 11.13 -9.14
N GLY A 177 -14.07 10.75 -10.26
CA GLY A 177 -13.89 9.37 -10.73
C GLY A 177 -14.86 8.99 -11.82
#